data_dd90ac7c207ca753549cad1c707d0366
#
_entry.id   dd90ac7c207ca753549cad1c707d0366
#
_cell.length_a   1.000
_cell.length_b   1.000
_cell.length_c   1.000
_cell.angle_alpha   90.00
_cell.angle_beta   90.00
_cell.angle_gamma   90.00
#
_symmetry.space_group_name_H-M   'P 1'
#
loop_
_entity.id
_entity.type
_entity.pdbx_description
1 polymer ?
#
loop_
_entity_poly.entity_id
_entity_poly.type
_entity_poly.pdbx_seq_one_letter_code
_entity_poly.pdbx_strand_id
1 'polypeptide(L)'
;MWRQKIKEEWGHQCAYCGSEERLTIDHILPQSKGGADVTKNVVCCCHDCNQSKGHEHWKLWYVQQDFYSEERFDKIEEWIKPDPPTNLFSYRPRRNNAT
;
A
#
# COMPACT_ATOMS: atom_id res chain seq x y z
N MET A 1 16.39 9.55 1.54
CA MET A 1 16.31 8.20 2.09
C MET A 1 15.04 7.52 1.65
N TRP A 2 15.12 6.23 1.49
CA TRP A 2 13.99 5.46 0.97
C TRP A 2 12.74 5.58 1.82
N ARG A 3 12.88 5.43 3.14
CA ARG A 3 11.72 5.53 4.04
C ARG A 3 11.06 6.90 3.96
N GLN A 4 11.87 7.93 3.88
CA GLN A 4 11.36 9.29 3.78
C GLN A 4 10.61 9.49 2.48
N LYS A 5 11.11 8.92 1.39
CA LYS A 5 10.44 9.03 0.10
C LYS A 5 9.08 8.36 0.13
N ILE A 6 8.98 7.20 0.78
CA ILE A 6 7.69 6.52 0.91
C ILE A 6 6.71 7.40 1.66
N LYS A 7 7.15 8.01 2.76
CA LYS A 7 6.28 8.90 3.52
C LYS A 7 5.83 10.08 2.68
N GLU A 8 6.74 10.64 1.88
CA GLU A 8 6.40 11.76 1.01
C GLU A 8 5.37 11.38 -0.04
N GLU A 9 5.51 10.19 -0.62
CA GLU A 9 4.58 9.71 -1.63
C GLU A 9 3.16 9.58 -1.08
N TRP A 10 3.04 9.35 0.22
CA TRP A 10 1.74 9.21 0.87
C TRP A 10 1.33 10.49 1.59
N GLY A 11 2.03 11.61 1.29
CA GLY A 11 1.67 12.92 1.86
C GLY A 11 1.86 13.00 3.36
N HIS A 12 2.77 12.20 3.90
CA HIS A 12 3.04 12.13 5.33
C HIS A 12 1.79 11.79 6.11
N GLN A 13 0.98 10.90 5.55
CA GLN A 13 -0.23 10.40 6.20
C GLN A 13 -0.24 8.89 6.12
N CYS A 14 -0.87 8.28 7.12
CA CYS A 14 -1.08 6.83 7.10
C CYS A 14 -1.94 6.46 5.90
N ALA A 15 -1.49 5.45 5.16
CA ALA A 15 -2.21 5.01 3.97
C ALA A 15 -3.61 4.50 4.31
N TYR A 16 -3.80 4.00 5.52
CA TYR A 16 -5.06 3.39 5.93
C TYR A 16 -6.02 4.38 6.59
N CYS A 17 -5.55 5.14 7.57
CA CYS A 17 -6.44 5.99 8.36
C CYS A 17 -6.19 7.49 8.17
N GLY A 18 -5.09 7.86 7.53
CA GLY A 18 -4.80 9.26 7.27
C GLY A 18 -4.12 10.00 8.42
N SER A 19 -3.81 9.32 9.51
CA SER A 19 -3.13 9.93 10.64
C SER A 19 -1.76 10.46 10.22
N GLU A 20 -1.38 11.60 10.79
CA GLU A 20 -0.06 12.19 10.50
C GLU A 20 0.93 11.91 11.61
N GLU A 21 0.54 11.12 12.61
CA GLU A 21 1.37 10.90 13.78
C GLU A 21 1.94 9.50 13.80
N ARG A 22 3.15 9.41 14.36
CA ARG A 22 3.85 8.14 14.55
C ARG A 22 3.90 7.32 13.28
N LEU A 23 4.30 7.98 12.21
CA LEU A 23 4.35 7.33 10.91
C LEU A 23 5.54 6.39 10.81
N THR A 24 5.29 5.25 10.20
CA THR A 24 6.29 4.22 9.99
C THR A 24 6.07 3.62 8.61
N ILE A 25 6.81 2.56 8.29
CA ILE A 25 6.70 1.88 7.01
C ILE A 25 6.12 0.50 7.27
N ASP A 26 5.10 0.13 6.53
CA ASP A 26 4.46 -1.16 6.66
C ASP A 26 4.61 -1.95 5.37
N HIS A 27 5.01 -3.21 5.49
CA HIS A 27 5.03 -4.12 4.35
C HIS A 27 3.63 -4.66 4.16
N ILE A 28 3.03 -4.40 3.00
CA ILE A 28 1.65 -4.81 2.74
C ILE A 28 1.55 -6.33 2.77
N LEU A 29 2.44 -7.01 2.05
CA LEU A 29 2.63 -8.44 2.23
C LEU A 29 3.78 -8.63 3.19
N PRO A 30 3.52 -9.17 4.41
CA PRO A 30 4.58 -9.27 5.42
C PRO A 30 5.76 -10.09 4.93
N GLN A 31 6.96 -9.71 5.37
CA GLN A 31 8.17 -10.43 4.98
C GLN A 31 8.13 -11.87 5.42
N SER A 32 7.49 -12.14 6.56
CA SER A 32 7.35 -13.50 7.05
C SER A 32 6.50 -14.37 6.13
N LYS A 33 5.73 -13.75 5.24
CA LYS A 33 4.90 -14.46 4.28
C LYS A 33 5.39 -14.29 2.85
N GLY A 34 6.67 -13.96 2.70
CA GLY A 34 7.29 -13.85 1.40
C GLY A 34 7.24 -12.47 0.78
N GLY A 35 6.83 -11.46 1.53
CA GLY A 35 6.78 -10.10 1.01
C GLY A 35 8.16 -9.53 0.79
N ALA A 36 8.33 -8.82 -0.33
CA ALA A 36 9.61 -8.24 -0.69
C ALA A 36 9.78 -6.86 -0.06
N ASP A 37 11.03 -6.48 0.15
CA ASP A 37 11.38 -5.17 0.70
C ASP A 37 11.58 -4.19 -0.45
N VAL A 38 10.51 -3.94 -1.20
CA VAL A 38 10.55 -3.06 -2.37
C VAL A 38 9.45 -2.03 -2.24
N THR A 39 9.63 -0.94 -2.98
CA THR A 39 8.75 0.22 -2.88
C THR A 39 7.28 -0.12 -3.03
N LYS A 40 6.94 -0.97 -3.99
CA LYS A 40 5.54 -1.28 -4.25
C LYS A 40 4.92 -2.22 -3.22
N ASN A 41 5.70 -2.69 -2.27
CA ASN A 41 5.17 -3.52 -1.19
C ASN A 41 5.14 -2.80 0.15
N VAL A 42 5.46 -1.52 0.18
CA VAL A 42 5.48 -0.77 1.43
C VAL A 42 4.64 0.48 1.30
N VAL A 43 4.04 0.87 2.41
CA VAL A 43 3.26 2.11 2.47
C VAL A 43 3.61 2.85 3.75
N CYS A 44 3.29 4.14 3.76
CA CYS A 44 3.37 4.91 4.98
C CYS A 44 2.21 4.50 5.88
N CYS A 45 2.50 4.18 7.12
CA CYS A 45 1.49 3.63 8.01
C CYS A 45 1.75 4.12 9.43
N CYS A 46 0.72 4.54 10.13
CA CYS A 46 0.90 4.95 11.51
C CYS A 46 1.14 3.71 12.37
N HIS A 47 1.75 3.95 13.53
CA HIS A 47 2.11 2.86 14.43
C HIS A 47 0.89 2.03 14.81
N ASP A 48 -0.23 2.70 15.10
CA ASP A 48 -1.43 2.00 15.54
C ASP A 48 -1.97 1.05 14.47
N CYS A 49 -2.03 1.52 13.23
CA CYS A 49 -2.49 0.66 12.14
C CYS A 49 -1.52 -0.49 11.91
N ASN A 50 -0.23 -0.19 11.99
CA ASN A 50 0.80 -1.22 11.80
C ASN A 50 0.64 -2.33 12.84
N GLN A 51 0.45 -1.97 14.10
CA GLN A 51 0.26 -2.93 15.17
C GLN A 51 -1.03 -3.72 15.00
N SER A 52 -2.12 -3.02 14.68
CA SER A 52 -3.41 -3.65 14.53
C SER A 52 -3.44 -4.64 13.37
N LYS A 53 -2.83 -4.25 12.25
CA LYS A 53 -2.81 -5.10 11.06
C LYS A 53 -1.95 -6.35 11.28
N GLY A 54 -0.78 -6.17 11.89
CA GLY A 54 0.11 -7.27 12.13
C GLY A 54 0.42 -8.01 10.84
N HIS A 55 0.20 -9.31 10.83
CA HIS A 55 0.50 -10.17 9.68
C HIS A 55 -0.75 -10.53 8.87
N GLU A 56 -1.86 -9.87 9.13
CA GLU A 56 -3.09 -10.15 8.39
C GLU A 56 -3.00 -9.63 6.97
N HIS A 57 -3.77 -10.26 6.10
CA HIS A 57 -3.88 -9.75 4.74
C HIS A 57 -4.51 -8.37 4.80
N TRP A 58 -3.92 -7.41 4.11
CA TRP A 58 -4.29 -6.00 4.27
C TRP A 58 -5.74 -5.73 3.90
N LYS A 59 -6.27 -6.39 2.88
CA LYS A 59 -7.65 -6.16 2.46
C LYS A 59 -8.63 -6.67 3.51
N LEU A 60 -8.37 -7.87 4.02
CA LEU A 60 -9.26 -8.47 5.02
C LEU A 60 -9.26 -7.64 6.30
N TRP A 61 -8.08 -7.17 6.69
CA TRP A 61 -7.98 -6.34 7.88
C TRP A 61 -8.61 -4.97 7.67
N TYR A 62 -8.31 -4.33 6.55
CA TYR A 62 -8.68 -2.94 6.33
C TYR A 62 -10.19 -2.74 6.24
N VAL A 63 -10.89 -3.63 5.53
CA VAL A 63 -12.33 -3.45 5.33
C VAL A 63 -13.11 -3.57 6.63
N GLN A 64 -12.51 -4.08 7.68
CA GLN A 64 -13.18 -4.23 8.97
C GLN A 64 -12.98 -3.02 9.89
N GLN A 65 -12.19 -2.05 9.48
CA GLN A 65 -11.85 -0.94 10.36
C GLN A 65 -12.87 0.18 10.25
N ASP A 66 -13.09 0.88 11.37
CA ASP A 66 -14.01 2.01 11.40
C ASP A 66 -13.58 3.11 10.45
N PHE A 67 -12.28 3.25 10.26
CA PHE A 67 -11.72 4.30 9.42
C PHE A 67 -11.56 3.88 7.97
N TYR A 68 -12.11 2.75 7.58
CA TYR A 68 -12.01 2.27 6.21
C TYR A 68 -12.45 3.36 5.22
N SER A 69 -11.68 3.54 4.17
CA SER A 69 -11.96 4.50 3.11
C SER A 69 -11.77 3.82 1.77
N GLU A 70 -12.79 3.84 0.95
CA GLU A 70 -12.70 3.25 -0.38
C GLU A 70 -11.65 3.97 -1.23
N GLU A 71 -11.56 5.28 -1.07
CA GLU A 71 -10.56 6.07 -1.75
C GLU A 71 -9.16 5.59 -1.41
N ARG A 72 -8.90 5.41 -0.13
CA ARG A 72 -7.58 4.95 0.31
C ARG A 72 -7.33 3.52 -0.11
N PHE A 73 -8.37 2.69 -0.07
CA PHE A 73 -8.26 1.30 -0.52
C PHE A 73 -7.82 1.26 -1.99
N ASP A 74 -8.47 2.07 -2.82
CA ASP A 74 -8.14 2.10 -4.25
C ASP A 74 -6.72 2.60 -4.48
N LYS A 75 -6.29 3.59 -3.70
CA LYS A 75 -4.95 4.12 -3.84
C LYS A 75 -3.90 3.07 -3.48
N ILE A 76 -4.15 2.30 -2.43
CA ILE A 76 -3.24 1.23 -2.03
C ILE A 76 -3.21 0.15 -3.12
N GLU A 77 -4.36 -0.23 -3.63
CA GLU A 77 -4.42 -1.23 -4.70
C GLU A 77 -3.61 -0.80 -5.92
N GLU A 78 -3.75 0.45 -6.29
CA GLU A 78 -3.01 0.98 -7.42
C GLU A 78 -1.52 1.01 -7.14
N TRP A 79 -1.17 1.36 -5.91
CA TRP A 79 0.22 1.46 -5.50
C TRP A 79 0.95 0.13 -5.59
N ILE A 80 0.30 -0.95 -5.17
CA ILE A 80 0.96 -2.27 -5.11
C ILE A 80 0.95 -3.01 -6.42
N LYS A 81 0.27 -2.49 -7.43
CA LYS A 81 0.26 -3.15 -8.73
C LYS A 81 1.68 -3.17 -9.31
N PRO A 82 2.09 -4.29 -9.90
CA PRO A 82 3.40 -4.31 -10.53
C PRO A 82 3.44 -3.37 -11.71
N ASP A 83 4.64 -2.88 -12.02
CA ASP A 83 4.81 -2.05 -13.19
C ASP A 83 4.43 -2.85 -14.44
N PRO A 84 3.90 -2.16 -15.45
CA PRO A 84 3.58 -2.86 -16.68
C PRO A 84 4.85 -3.43 -17.30
N PRO A 85 4.73 -4.51 -18.04
CA PRO A 85 5.90 -5.11 -18.68
C PRO A 85 6.52 -4.11 -19.66
N THR A 86 7.85 -4.16 -19.74
CA THR A 86 8.56 -3.30 -20.68
C THR A 86 8.48 -3.79 -22.11
N ASN A 87 8.03 -5.02 -22.30
CA ASN A 87 7.88 -5.58 -23.63
C ASN A 87 6.63 -5.00 -24.28
N LEU A 88 6.84 -4.17 -25.28
CA LEU A 88 5.73 -3.48 -25.93
C LEU A 88 4.78 -4.40 -26.66
N PHE A 89 5.26 -5.57 -27.03
CA PHE A 89 4.42 -6.50 -27.77
C PHE A 89 3.36 -7.15 -26.89
N SER A 90 3.62 -7.23 -25.60
CA SER A 90 2.66 -7.81 -24.67
C SER A 90 1.85 -6.75 -23.95
N TYR A 91 2.19 -5.50 -24.11
CA TYR A 91 1.50 -4.42 -23.40
C TYR A 91 0.10 -4.18 -23.96
N ARG A 92 -0.87 -3.99 -23.06
CA ARG A 92 -2.24 -3.58 -23.40
C ARG A 92 -2.60 -2.40 -22.54
N PRO A 93 -2.96 -1.32 -23.19
CA PRO A 93 -3.52 -0.23 -22.37
C PRO A 93 -4.80 -0.73 -21.72
N ARG A 94 -5.29 -0.43 -20.88
CA ARG A 94 -6.35 -0.97 -20.10
C ARG A 94 -7.57 -0.43 -20.05
N ARG A 95 -7.63 -1.02 -20.66
CA ARG A 95 -8.46 -0.81 -20.43
C ARG A 95 -9.18 -0.91 -19.82
N ASN A 96 -9.11 -0.95 -19.80
CA ASN A 96 -9.57 -0.99 -19.23
C ASN A 96 -9.86 -1.34 -18.59
N ASN A 97 -9.87 -1.10 -18.64
CA ASN A 97 -10.09 -1.34 -18.05
C ASN A 97 -10.33 -1.55 -17.60
N ALA A 98 -10.67 -1.23 -18.00
CA ALA A 98 -10.83 -1.42 -17.63
C ALA A 98 -10.85 -1.74 -17.21
N THR A 99 -10.89 -1.38 -17.48
CA THR A 99 -10.87 -1.64 -17.01
C THR A 99 -10.82 -1.82 -16.57
#